data_af5da2dde1a5665b2f69af129acd9f40
#
_entry.id   af5da2dde1a5665b2f69af129acd9f40
#
_cell.length_a   1.000
_cell.length_b   1.000
_cell.length_c   1.000
_cell.angle_alpha   90.00
_cell.angle_beta   90.00
_cell.angle_gamma   90.00
#
_symmetry.space_group_name_H-M   'P 1'
#
loop_
_entity.id
_entity.type
_entity.pdbx_description
1 polymer ?
#
loop_
_entity_poly.entity_id
_entity_poly.type
_entity_poly.pdbx_seq_one_letter_code
_entity_poly.pdbx_strand_id
1 'polypeptide(L)'
;GRRYPPRQCEGGASTRRTAFVVQNRRMLPRHHEPIVAVATAPGRGAVGIVRASGKDLSPLIAALCARPLVPRMATYGPFLAADGSTLDQGLAIHFPAPNSYTGEAVLELQAHGGPVLLQLLLARCLEAMPGLRLAGPGEFTERAFLNGKLDLAQAEAVSDLIEASTEQAARSAGRSLAGAFSRQVNTLRDRLV
;
A
#
# COMPACT_ATOMS: atom_id res chain seq x y z
N GLY A 1 13.84 9.83 65.14
CA GLY A 1 14.34 10.49 63.95
C GLY A 1 14.72 9.46 62.89
N ARG A 2 13.80 9.21 61.93
CA ARG A 2 14.11 8.37 60.76
C ARG A 2 14.37 9.31 59.58
N ARG A 3 15.62 9.29 59.05
CA ARG A 3 16.01 10.05 57.87
C ARG A 3 15.61 9.24 56.62
N TYR A 4 14.85 9.85 55.74
CA TYR A 4 14.58 9.37 54.40
C TYR A 4 15.70 9.79 53.45
N PRO A 5 16.20 8.92 52.55
CA PRO A 5 17.11 9.32 51.50
C PRO A 5 16.37 10.05 50.36
N PRO A 6 17.05 10.94 49.62
CA PRO A 6 16.44 11.68 48.51
C PRO A 6 16.20 10.77 47.32
N ARG A 7 15.02 10.93 46.67
CA ARG A 7 14.70 10.29 45.40
C ARG A 7 15.46 10.99 44.27
N GLN A 8 16.29 10.23 43.59
CA GLN A 8 16.87 10.65 42.30
C GLN A 8 15.81 10.57 41.23
N CYS A 9 15.48 11.73 40.60
CA CYS A 9 14.71 11.82 39.40
C CYS A 9 15.64 11.62 38.21
N GLU A 10 15.73 10.41 37.67
CA GLU A 10 16.33 10.17 36.35
C GLU A 10 15.27 10.39 35.27
N GLY A 11 15.26 11.59 34.74
CA GLY A 11 14.52 11.93 33.52
C GLY A 11 15.31 11.54 32.29
N GLY A 12 15.14 10.31 31.83
CA GLY A 12 15.67 9.84 30.55
C GLY A 12 14.58 9.80 29.48
N ALA A 13 14.31 10.93 28.84
CA ALA A 13 13.51 10.96 27.62
C ALA A 13 14.33 10.32 26.47
N SER A 14 14.23 9.02 26.32
CA SER A 14 14.76 8.30 25.16
C SER A 14 13.90 8.59 23.94
N THR A 15 14.28 9.62 23.20
CA THR A 15 13.82 9.87 21.84
C THR A 15 14.35 8.74 20.94
N ARG A 16 13.59 7.67 20.80
CA ARG A 16 13.90 6.65 19.80
C ARG A 16 13.59 7.24 18.42
N ARG A 17 14.58 7.93 17.86
CA ARG A 17 14.67 8.12 16.41
C ARG A 17 14.80 6.72 15.80
N THR A 18 13.72 6.24 15.23
CA THR A 18 13.75 5.03 14.41
C THR A 18 14.51 5.42 13.14
N ALA A 19 15.83 5.29 13.19
CA ALA A 19 16.65 5.35 12.00
C ALA A 19 16.19 4.17 11.12
N PHE A 20 15.64 4.48 9.97
CA PHE A 20 15.41 3.52 8.90
C PHE A 20 16.80 3.05 8.44
N VAL A 21 17.32 2.02 9.09
CA VAL A 21 18.51 1.33 8.62
C VAL A 21 18.06 0.59 7.38
N VAL A 22 18.42 1.12 6.22
CA VAL A 22 18.41 0.39 4.96
C VAL A 22 19.42 -0.73 5.12
N GLN A 23 19.00 -1.83 5.73
CA GLN A 23 19.73 -3.08 5.65
C GLN A 23 19.71 -3.50 4.20
N ASN A 24 20.88 -3.49 3.59
CA ASN A 24 21.20 -4.05 2.29
C ASN A 24 20.90 -5.57 2.31
N ARG A 25 19.60 -5.92 2.41
CA ARG A 25 19.13 -7.29 2.21
C ARG A 25 19.32 -7.56 0.74
N ARG A 26 20.19 -8.50 0.39
CA ARG A 26 20.22 -9.21 -0.89
C ARG A 26 18.79 -9.20 -1.44
N MET A 27 18.61 -8.65 -2.64
CA MET A 27 17.34 -8.70 -3.36
C MET A 27 16.92 -10.16 -3.45
N LEU A 28 16.09 -10.58 -2.49
CA LEU A 28 15.52 -11.92 -2.47
C LEU A 28 14.49 -12.00 -3.61
N PRO A 29 14.28 -13.18 -4.21
CA PRO A 29 13.37 -13.38 -5.34
C PRO A 29 11.90 -13.01 -5.08
N ARG A 30 11.56 -12.46 -3.93
CA ARG A 30 10.21 -12.08 -3.49
C ARG A 30 9.55 -10.96 -4.29
N HIS A 31 10.31 -10.15 -5.05
CA HIS A 31 9.72 -9.03 -5.80
C HIS A 31 8.87 -9.47 -7.01
N HIS A 32 8.87 -10.76 -7.36
CA HIS A 32 8.05 -11.29 -8.46
C HIS A 32 6.77 -11.99 -8.00
N GLU A 33 6.64 -12.26 -6.71
CA GLU A 33 5.44 -12.89 -6.15
C GLU A 33 4.29 -11.87 -6.12
N PRO A 34 3.06 -12.26 -6.49
CA PRO A 34 1.92 -11.37 -6.35
C PRO A 34 1.65 -11.09 -4.87
N ILE A 35 1.19 -9.87 -4.59
CA ILE A 35 0.91 -9.40 -3.22
C ILE A 35 -0.51 -8.90 -3.09
N VAL A 36 -1.04 -8.99 -1.87
CA VAL A 36 -2.36 -8.48 -1.51
C VAL A 36 -2.34 -7.84 -0.13
N ALA A 37 -3.09 -6.78 0.07
CA ALA A 37 -3.33 -6.18 1.39
C ALA A 37 -4.66 -5.44 1.44
N VAL A 38 -5.15 -5.18 2.66
CA VAL A 38 -6.14 -4.13 2.90
C VAL A 38 -5.43 -2.79 2.76
N ALA A 39 -5.87 -1.97 1.79
CA ALA A 39 -5.22 -0.71 1.43
C ALA A 39 -5.81 0.51 2.16
N THR A 40 -6.95 0.37 2.84
CA THR A 40 -7.56 1.40 3.68
C THR A 40 -7.06 1.33 5.12
N ALA A 41 -7.11 2.45 5.82
CA ALA A 41 -6.74 2.51 7.24
C ALA A 41 -7.57 1.51 8.08
N PRO A 42 -6.98 0.94 9.15
CA PRO A 42 -7.72 0.03 10.03
C PRO A 42 -8.87 0.77 10.74
N GLY A 43 -9.97 0.06 10.93
CA GLY A 43 -11.16 0.61 11.59
C GLY A 43 -12.45 0.26 10.86
N ARG A 44 -13.56 0.86 11.29
CA ARG A 44 -14.87 0.71 10.65
C ARG A 44 -15.12 1.91 9.74
N GLY A 45 -15.42 1.64 8.48
CA GLY A 45 -15.76 2.67 7.49
C GLY A 45 -16.89 2.20 6.58
N ALA A 46 -17.44 3.10 5.77
CA ALA A 46 -18.43 2.73 4.77
C ALA A 46 -17.80 1.91 3.65
N VAL A 47 -16.54 2.19 3.29
CA VAL A 47 -15.79 1.50 2.23
C VAL A 47 -14.45 1.02 2.77
N GLY A 48 -14.07 -0.19 2.38
CA GLY A 48 -12.75 -0.75 2.55
C GLY A 48 -12.22 -1.29 1.23
N ILE A 49 -10.91 -1.21 1.02
CA ILE A 49 -10.27 -1.61 -0.23
C ILE A 49 -9.28 -2.73 0.05
N VAL A 50 -9.45 -3.86 -0.63
CA VAL A 50 -8.43 -4.90 -0.76
C VAL A 50 -7.74 -4.69 -2.11
N ARG A 51 -6.41 -4.56 -2.09
CA ARG A 51 -5.60 -4.33 -3.29
C ARG A 51 -4.63 -5.48 -3.48
N ALA A 52 -4.58 -6.01 -4.71
CA ALA A 52 -3.57 -6.95 -5.14
C ALA A 52 -2.68 -6.36 -6.25
N SER A 53 -1.41 -6.77 -6.31
CA SER A 53 -0.47 -6.42 -7.38
C SER A 53 0.35 -7.64 -7.78
N GLY A 54 0.59 -7.82 -9.08
CA GLY A 54 1.38 -8.91 -9.64
C GLY A 54 1.40 -8.90 -11.16
N LYS A 55 2.16 -9.81 -11.76
CA LYS A 55 2.30 -9.89 -13.22
C LYS A 55 0.99 -10.25 -13.92
N ASP A 56 0.26 -11.21 -13.35
CA ASP A 56 -1.05 -11.66 -13.84
C ASP A 56 -2.00 -11.87 -12.67
N LEU A 57 -3.11 -11.18 -12.67
CA LEU A 57 -4.18 -11.28 -11.68
C LEU A 57 -5.47 -11.89 -12.26
N SER A 58 -5.42 -12.40 -13.50
CA SER A 58 -6.57 -13.02 -14.16
C SER A 58 -7.19 -14.17 -13.36
N PRO A 59 -6.40 -15.07 -12.72
CA PRO A 59 -6.96 -16.11 -11.86
C PRO A 59 -7.75 -15.55 -10.67
N LEU A 60 -7.24 -14.48 -10.05
CA LEU A 60 -7.89 -13.82 -8.93
C LEU A 60 -9.21 -13.16 -9.34
N ILE A 61 -9.21 -12.47 -10.48
CA ILE A 61 -10.42 -11.85 -11.07
C ILE A 61 -11.48 -12.92 -11.36
N ALA A 62 -11.08 -14.01 -12.01
CA ALA A 62 -11.99 -15.09 -12.35
C ALA A 62 -12.60 -15.77 -11.11
N ALA A 63 -11.84 -15.89 -10.01
CA ALA A 63 -12.28 -16.56 -8.80
C ALA A 63 -13.19 -15.69 -7.91
N LEU A 64 -12.99 -14.36 -7.92
CA LEU A 64 -13.73 -13.46 -7.03
C LEU A 64 -14.82 -12.65 -7.73
N CYS A 65 -14.66 -12.34 -9.02
CA CYS A 65 -15.62 -11.53 -9.76
C CYS A 65 -16.46 -12.43 -10.66
N ALA A 66 -17.77 -12.34 -10.57
CA ALA A 66 -18.70 -13.19 -11.35
C ALA A 66 -18.61 -13.00 -12.88
N ARG A 67 -17.80 -12.05 -13.33
CA ARG A 67 -17.63 -11.68 -14.74
C ARG A 67 -16.25 -11.09 -15.03
N PRO A 68 -15.81 -11.10 -16.30
CA PRO A 68 -14.60 -10.39 -16.70
C PRO A 68 -14.70 -8.89 -16.39
N LEU A 69 -13.57 -8.28 -16.01
CA LEU A 69 -13.47 -6.86 -15.75
C LEU A 69 -12.94 -6.14 -17.00
N VAL A 70 -13.62 -5.06 -17.38
CA VAL A 70 -13.09 -4.15 -18.41
C VAL A 70 -11.95 -3.35 -17.77
N PRO A 71 -10.76 -3.29 -18.40
CA PRO A 71 -9.63 -2.54 -17.88
C PRO A 71 -9.98 -1.10 -17.51
N ARG A 72 -9.59 -0.69 -16.28
CA ARG A 72 -9.73 0.68 -15.75
C ARG A 72 -11.18 1.17 -15.62
N MET A 73 -12.15 0.27 -15.69
CA MET A 73 -13.56 0.56 -15.48
C MET A 73 -14.01 0.00 -14.13
N ALA A 74 -14.64 0.83 -13.32
CA ALA A 74 -15.27 0.40 -12.07
C ALA A 74 -16.48 -0.49 -12.40
N THR A 75 -16.44 -1.73 -11.96
CA THR A 75 -17.46 -2.72 -12.25
C THR A 75 -18.14 -3.14 -10.96
N TYR A 76 -19.42 -2.80 -10.79
CA TYR A 76 -20.22 -3.23 -9.63
C TYR A 76 -20.65 -4.69 -9.80
N GLY A 77 -20.48 -5.47 -8.73
CA GLY A 77 -20.88 -6.88 -8.71
C GLY A 77 -20.56 -7.59 -7.40
N PRO A 78 -20.95 -8.88 -7.30
CA PRO A 78 -20.64 -9.68 -6.12
C PRO A 78 -19.16 -10.07 -6.09
N PHE A 79 -18.63 -10.19 -4.86
CA PHE A 79 -17.39 -10.87 -4.55
C PHE A 79 -17.72 -12.27 -4.02
N LEU A 80 -17.13 -13.30 -4.64
CA LEU A 80 -17.52 -14.69 -4.45
C LEU A 80 -16.62 -15.42 -3.46
N ALA A 81 -17.24 -16.16 -2.54
CA ALA A 81 -16.60 -17.17 -1.72
C ALA A 81 -16.19 -18.39 -2.58
N ALA A 82 -15.48 -19.34 -1.96
CA ALA A 82 -15.03 -20.56 -2.64
C ALA A 82 -16.19 -21.49 -3.08
N ASP A 83 -17.29 -21.46 -2.35
CA ASP A 83 -18.51 -22.22 -2.66
C ASP A 83 -19.44 -21.50 -3.67
N GLY A 84 -19.03 -20.34 -4.19
CA GLY A 84 -19.80 -19.52 -5.10
C GLY A 84 -20.84 -18.62 -4.43
N SER A 85 -20.98 -18.65 -3.13
CA SER A 85 -21.84 -17.71 -2.39
C SER A 85 -21.24 -16.29 -2.41
N THR A 86 -22.09 -15.29 -2.22
CA THR A 86 -21.65 -13.88 -2.21
C THR A 86 -21.11 -13.51 -0.81
N LEU A 87 -19.84 -13.09 -0.76
CA LEU A 87 -19.24 -12.52 0.45
C LEU A 87 -19.71 -11.07 0.66
N ASP A 88 -19.72 -10.28 -0.41
CA ASP A 88 -20.14 -8.88 -0.43
C ASP A 88 -20.47 -8.43 -1.84
N GLN A 89 -20.98 -7.21 -1.98
CA GLN A 89 -21.17 -6.54 -3.27
C GLN A 89 -20.46 -5.20 -3.26
N GLY A 90 -19.70 -4.92 -4.32
CA GLY A 90 -18.90 -3.71 -4.38
C GLY A 90 -18.37 -3.42 -5.77
N LEU A 91 -17.35 -2.57 -5.84
CA LEU A 91 -16.70 -2.20 -7.09
C LEU A 91 -15.38 -2.95 -7.23
N ALA A 92 -15.17 -3.60 -8.36
CA ALA A 92 -13.89 -4.14 -8.76
C ALA A 92 -13.30 -3.28 -9.89
N ILE A 93 -11.99 -2.98 -9.80
CA ILE A 93 -11.26 -2.23 -10.82
C ILE A 93 -9.96 -2.97 -11.12
N HIS A 94 -9.75 -3.31 -12.39
CA HIS A 94 -8.50 -3.89 -12.87
C HIS A 94 -7.68 -2.84 -13.62
N PHE A 95 -6.44 -2.66 -13.21
CA PHE A 95 -5.45 -1.80 -13.86
C PHE A 95 -4.35 -2.68 -14.48
N PRO A 96 -4.39 -2.95 -15.79
CA PRO A 96 -3.32 -3.71 -16.45
C PRO A 96 -1.97 -2.99 -16.40
N ALA A 97 -0.88 -3.77 -16.37
CA ALA A 97 0.46 -3.26 -16.55
C ALA A 97 0.61 -2.56 -17.93
N PRO A 98 1.45 -1.52 -18.05
CA PRO A 98 2.18 -0.82 -17.00
C PRO A 98 1.38 0.33 -16.38
N ASN A 99 0.10 0.50 -16.73
CA ASN A 99 -0.73 1.66 -16.39
C ASN A 99 -1.45 1.48 -15.04
N SER A 100 -0.71 1.19 -14.00
CA SER A 100 -1.16 0.99 -12.63
C SER A 100 -0.26 1.75 -11.64
N TYR A 101 -0.57 1.68 -10.35
CA TYR A 101 0.23 2.28 -9.29
C TYR A 101 1.63 1.64 -9.18
N THR A 102 1.70 0.31 -9.19
CA THR A 102 2.96 -0.43 -9.04
C THR A 102 3.72 -0.63 -10.36
N GLY A 103 3.09 -0.35 -11.52
CA GLY A 103 3.62 -0.71 -12.83
C GLY A 103 3.37 -2.18 -13.23
N GLU A 104 2.91 -3.03 -12.30
CA GLU A 104 2.40 -4.38 -12.56
C GLU A 104 0.88 -4.33 -12.79
N ALA A 105 0.21 -5.46 -13.03
CA ALA A 105 -1.24 -5.49 -12.94
C ALA A 105 -1.68 -5.23 -11.50
N VAL A 106 -2.74 -4.42 -11.32
CA VAL A 106 -3.33 -4.11 -10.01
C VAL A 106 -4.83 -4.40 -10.07
N LEU A 107 -5.34 -5.08 -9.04
CA LEU A 107 -6.76 -5.28 -8.80
C LEU A 107 -7.16 -4.58 -7.50
N GLU A 108 -8.18 -3.76 -7.54
CA GLU A 108 -8.82 -3.18 -6.36
C GLU A 108 -10.24 -3.72 -6.22
N LEU A 109 -10.53 -4.23 -5.03
CA LEU A 109 -11.85 -4.70 -4.61
C LEU A 109 -12.34 -3.74 -3.52
N GLN A 110 -13.30 -2.89 -3.85
CA GLN A 110 -13.88 -1.89 -2.96
C GLN A 110 -15.16 -2.49 -2.37
N ALA A 111 -15.07 -2.96 -1.15
CA ALA A 111 -16.10 -3.63 -0.37
C ALA A 111 -16.63 -2.72 0.74
N HIS A 112 -17.62 -3.17 1.53
CA HIS A 112 -17.96 -2.50 2.76
C HIS A 112 -16.81 -2.56 3.77
N GLY A 113 -16.54 -1.45 4.48
CA GLY A 113 -15.37 -1.25 5.31
C GLY A 113 -15.45 -1.89 6.71
N GLY A 114 -16.14 -3.02 6.85
CA GLY A 114 -16.15 -3.81 8.06
C GLY A 114 -14.87 -4.63 8.23
N PRO A 115 -14.14 -4.55 9.36
CA PRO A 115 -12.86 -5.27 9.52
C PRO A 115 -12.96 -6.77 9.28
N VAL A 116 -14.03 -7.40 9.76
CA VAL A 116 -14.26 -8.85 9.57
C VAL A 116 -14.44 -9.18 8.09
N LEU A 117 -15.24 -8.40 7.39
CA LEU A 117 -15.49 -8.59 5.97
C LEU A 117 -14.22 -8.43 5.12
N LEU A 118 -13.42 -7.40 5.40
CA LEU A 118 -12.15 -7.18 4.71
C LEU A 118 -11.16 -8.32 4.96
N GLN A 119 -11.14 -8.90 6.16
CA GLN A 119 -10.31 -10.07 6.44
C GLN A 119 -10.83 -11.33 5.72
N LEU A 120 -12.14 -11.52 5.61
CA LEU A 120 -12.70 -12.62 4.82
C LEU A 120 -12.37 -12.49 3.34
N LEU A 121 -12.49 -11.27 2.79
CA LEU A 121 -12.14 -11.00 1.40
C LEU A 121 -10.65 -11.18 1.14
N LEU A 122 -9.79 -10.74 2.07
CA LEU A 122 -8.34 -10.94 2.01
C LEU A 122 -7.96 -12.43 2.05
N ALA A 123 -8.56 -13.21 2.97
CA ALA A 123 -8.35 -14.64 3.07
C ALA A 123 -8.80 -15.35 1.78
N ARG A 124 -9.94 -14.95 1.21
CA ARG A 124 -10.43 -15.50 -0.06
C ARG A 124 -9.48 -15.20 -1.22
N CYS A 125 -8.86 -14.02 -1.26
CA CYS A 125 -7.82 -13.70 -2.25
C CYS A 125 -6.63 -14.67 -2.15
N LEU A 126 -6.13 -14.89 -0.94
CA LEU A 126 -4.99 -15.79 -0.68
C LEU A 126 -5.29 -17.24 -1.06
N GLU A 127 -6.53 -17.71 -0.78
CA GLU A 127 -6.98 -19.05 -1.14
C GLU A 127 -7.14 -19.21 -2.67
N ALA A 128 -7.67 -18.18 -3.33
CA ALA A 128 -8.00 -18.23 -4.74
C ALA A 128 -6.78 -18.26 -5.69
N MET A 129 -5.64 -17.74 -5.23
CA MET A 129 -4.46 -17.60 -6.08
C MET A 129 -3.21 -18.17 -5.40
N PRO A 130 -2.78 -19.40 -5.72
CA PRO A 130 -1.53 -19.97 -5.23
C PRO A 130 -0.35 -19.06 -5.54
N GLY A 131 0.52 -18.83 -4.54
CA GLY A 131 1.67 -17.92 -4.65
C GLY A 131 1.36 -16.44 -4.34
N LEU A 132 0.11 -16.06 -4.21
CA LEU A 132 -0.28 -14.75 -3.67
C LEU A 132 0.07 -14.71 -2.18
N ARG A 133 0.72 -13.65 -1.73
CA ARG A 133 1.07 -13.45 -0.32
C ARG A 133 0.63 -12.08 0.20
N LEU A 134 0.64 -11.94 1.50
CA LEU A 134 0.44 -10.63 2.12
C LEU A 134 1.59 -9.70 1.75
N ALA A 135 1.24 -8.45 1.42
CA ALA A 135 2.21 -7.39 1.20
C ALA A 135 2.91 -7.01 2.51
N GLY A 136 4.21 -6.73 2.43
CA GLY A 136 4.93 -6.06 3.50
C GLY A 136 4.53 -4.58 3.62
N PRO A 137 4.84 -3.93 4.76
CA PRO A 137 4.63 -2.49 4.91
C PRO A 137 5.33 -1.70 3.80
N GLY A 138 4.59 -0.82 3.12
CA GLY A 138 5.11 0.02 2.03
C GLY A 138 5.42 -0.69 0.71
N GLU A 139 5.19 -2.01 0.60
CA GLU A 139 5.64 -2.81 -0.56
C GLU A 139 5.01 -2.38 -1.89
N PHE A 140 3.78 -1.89 -1.90
CA PHE A 140 3.19 -1.35 -3.13
C PHE A 140 3.96 -0.12 -3.64
N THR A 141 4.36 0.78 -2.74
CA THR A 141 5.16 1.97 -3.08
C THR A 141 6.59 1.59 -3.46
N GLU A 142 7.19 0.61 -2.78
CA GLU A 142 8.49 0.04 -3.13
C GLU A 142 8.48 -0.51 -4.56
N ARG A 143 7.46 -1.28 -4.94
CA ARG A 143 7.30 -1.79 -6.32
C ARG A 143 7.11 -0.67 -7.33
N ALA A 144 6.34 0.36 -6.99
CA ALA A 144 6.17 1.53 -7.84
C ALA A 144 7.52 2.23 -8.10
N PHE A 145 8.38 2.37 -7.08
CA PHE A 145 9.74 2.89 -7.23
C PHE A 145 10.62 1.97 -8.09
N LEU A 146 10.66 0.67 -7.79
CA LEU A 146 11.48 -0.30 -8.54
C LEU A 146 11.07 -0.40 -10.02
N ASN A 147 9.80 -0.23 -10.33
CA ASN A 147 9.25 -0.23 -11.69
C ASN A 147 9.28 1.16 -12.36
N GLY A 148 9.95 2.15 -11.76
CA GLY A 148 10.12 3.48 -12.34
C GLY A 148 8.84 4.31 -12.45
N LYS A 149 7.80 3.99 -11.65
CA LYS A 149 6.55 4.75 -11.57
C LYS A 149 6.69 5.98 -10.68
N LEU A 150 7.53 5.87 -9.66
CA LEU A 150 7.87 6.92 -8.70
C LEU A 150 9.40 7.00 -8.60
N ASP A 151 9.94 8.19 -8.38
CA ASP A 151 11.29 8.35 -7.90
C ASP A 151 11.34 8.23 -6.36
N LEU A 152 12.56 8.24 -5.78
CA LEU A 152 12.73 8.06 -4.34
C LEU A 152 12.04 9.16 -3.53
N ALA A 153 12.17 10.42 -3.96
CA ALA A 153 11.54 11.55 -3.28
C ALA A 153 10.00 11.47 -3.34
N GLN A 154 9.45 10.99 -4.45
CA GLN A 154 8.02 10.74 -4.58
C GLN A 154 7.55 9.57 -3.71
N ALA A 155 8.35 8.50 -3.61
CA ALA A 155 8.02 7.36 -2.74
C ALA A 155 8.03 7.76 -1.26
N GLU A 156 8.99 8.56 -0.81
CA GLU A 156 9.02 9.14 0.54
C GLU A 156 7.82 10.06 0.78
N ALA A 157 7.49 10.90 -0.19
CA ALA A 157 6.35 11.82 -0.10
C ALA A 157 5.00 11.13 0.07
N VAL A 158 4.83 9.87 -0.40
CA VAL A 158 3.62 9.07 -0.13
C VAL A 158 3.47 8.80 1.37
N SER A 159 4.54 8.42 2.05
CA SER A 159 4.53 8.20 3.51
C SER A 159 4.25 9.49 4.26
N ASP A 160 4.95 10.57 3.90
CA ASP A 160 4.77 11.89 4.50
C ASP A 160 3.32 12.40 4.36
N LEU A 161 2.70 12.15 3.21
CA LEU A 161 1.32 12.55 2.95
C LEU A 161 0.31 11.78 3.82
N ILE A 162 0.55 10.49 4.04
CA ILE A 162 -0.30 9.63 4.87
C ILE A 162 -0.16 10.02 6.35
N GLU A 163 1.05 10.38 6.79
CA GLU A 163 1.36 10.72 8.18
C GLU A 163 1.14 12.20 8.51
N ALA A 164 0.82 13.02 7.51
CA ALA A 164 0.65 14.47 7.69
C ALA A 164 -0.44 14.80 8.71
N SER A 165 -0.07 15.47 9.79
CA SER A 165 -0.97 15.94 10.86
C SER A 165 -1.39 17.40 10.71
N THR A 166 -0.81 18.14 9.74
CA THR A 166 -1.11 19.54 9.47
C THR A 166 -1.37 19.77 7.99
N GLU A 167 -2.18 20.78 7.67
CA GLU A 167 -2.45 21.17 6.28
C GLU A 167 -1.16 21.54 5.53
N GLN A 168 -0.24 22.24 6.18
CA GLN A 168 1.02 22.64 5.58
C GLN A 168 1.90 21.46 5.25
N ALA A 169 1.97 20.44 6.13
CA ALA A 169 2.70 19.19 5.89
C ALA A 169 2.11 18.43 4.69
N ALA A 170 0.77 18.27 4.67
CA ALA A 170 0.08 17.61 3.56
C ALA A 170 0.32 18.31 2.22
N ARG A 171 0.23 19.67 2.19
CA ARG A 171 0.52 20.45 0.98
C ARG A 171 1.98 20.32 0.53
N SER A 172 2.93 20.24 1.47
CA SER A 172 4.35 20.06 1.16
C SER A 172 4.60 18.69 0.56
N ALA A 173 4.13 17.62 1.21
CA ALA A 173 4.23 16.25 0.71
C ALA A 173 3.55 16.09 -0.67
N GLY A 174 2.37 16.70 -0.87
CA GLY A 174 1.68 16.70 -2.16
C GLY A 174 2.49 17.34 -3.28
N ARG A 175 3.22 18.44 -3.01
CA ARG A 175 4.13 19.04 -4.00
C ARG A 175 5.32 18.13 -4.34
N SER A 176 5.88 17.48 -3.34
CA SER A 176 6.99 16.52 -3.54
C SER A 176 6.50 15.31 -4.36
N LEU A 177 5.33 14.77 -4.05
CA LEU A 177 4.71 13.68 -4.81
C LEU A 177 4.44 14.08 -6.27
N ALA A 178 4.07 15.34 -6.53
CA ALA A 178 3.93 15.89 -7.88
C ALA A 178 5.28 16.13 -8.59
N GLY A 179 6.41 15.72 -8.02
CA GLY A 179 7.74 15.78 -8.58
C GLY A 179 8.39 17.17 -8.56
N ALA A 180 7.93 18.09 -7.73
CA ALA A 180 8.51 19.44 -7.65
C ALA A 180 9.98 19.40 -7.23
N PHE A 181 10.33 18.59 -6.23
CA PHE A 181 11.69 18.41 -5.77
C PHE A 181 12.58 17.79 -6.85
N SER A 182 12.13 16.72 -7.47
CA SER A 182 12.87 16.00 -8.53
C SER A 182 13.18 16.92 -9.73
N ARG A 183 12.23 17.79 -10.14
CA ARG A 183 12.48 18.77 -11.20
C ARG A 183 13.56 19.76 -10.82
N GLN A 184 13.60 20.25 -9.57
CA GLN A 184 14.64 21.18 -9.12
C GLN A 184 16.02 20.52 -9.12
N VAL A 185 16.14 19.30 -8.61
CA VAL A 185 17.40 18.55 -8.58
C VAL A 185 17.90 18.27 -10.00
N ASN A 186 17.02 17.83 -10.91
CA ASN A 186 17.38 17.59 -12.30
C ASN A 186 17.84 18.89 -13.00
N THR A 187 17.17 20.02 -12.76
CA THR A 187 17.58 21.33 -13.30
C THR A 187 18.97 21.72 -12.78
N LEU A 188 19.27 21.47 -11.50
CA LEU A 188 20.59 21.73 -10.93
C LEU A 188 21.65 20.82 -11.56
N ARG A 189 21.38 19.53 -11.66
CA ARG A 189 22.28 18.57 -12.31
C ARG A 189 22.62 19.00 -13.75
N ASP A 190 21.59 19.35 -14.54
CA ASP A 190 21.76 19.73 -15.95
C ASP A 190 22.53 21.07 -16.13
N ARG A 191 22.69 21.86 -15.05
CA ARG A 191 23.54 23.07 -15.03
C ARG A 191 24.98 22.79 -14.61
N LEU A 192 25.26 21.62 -14.03
CA LEU A 192 26.59 21.23 -13.54
C LEU A 192 27.35 20.36 -14.55
N VAL A 193 26.69 19.88 -15.59
CA VAL A 193 27.23 19.08 -16.69
C VAL A 193 27.33 19.97 -17.96
#